data_32bcd57b25fc939ac54ff80344e4714f
#
_entry.id   32bcd57b25fc939ac54ff80344e4714f
#
_cell.length_a   1.000
_cell.length_b   1.000
_cell.length_c   1.000
_cell.angle_alpha   90.00
_cell.angle_beta   90.00
_cell.angle_gamma   90.00
#
_symmetry.space_group_name_H-M   'P 1'
#
loop_
_entity.id
_entity.type
_entity.pdbx_description
1 polymer ?
#
loop_
_entity_poly.entity_id
_entity_poly.type
_entity_poly.pdbx_seq_one_letter_code
_entity_poly.pdbx_strand_id
1 'polypeptide(L)'
;MDYSSVGLKCGLEIHQQLSGRKLFSNKVSKLTKESPDSLIKRNLRSSSNERGISDSAALYETKKNLDYYYEIHNNNTSLIELDEEPPKLISESALSTAIAVSKLLNCTIIPNIQIMRKTVVDGSNTSGFQRTGVVGVNGYIKTSKGNVSINSVIIEEDSARRISETKDSVTYRLDRLGIPLIEITTGPDMKSPDHVMEVAKKIGMILRSTNSILRGIGTIRQDVNISINKSSRVELKGVQDINSIHSIIDYEIKRQKTELEMNRKEVSHVRNIKPDLTSKYLRPMPGSARMYPETDLPIIKLSKKFIDSIELPELIEKKINRYRSLGLNKEISNKLANSNKSFLFDIINFEEDPTFLARTLVDTTKEVRRKLKIENFKFPDRLLIELFELLSENKITKNSISEILERFCRGEIISEICQDYKPISDSELKKIISNIYNSKKDLNFGAIMGLVMKETSGKADGAKVAIFLKEILK
;
A
#
# COMPACT_ATOMS: atom_id res chain seq x y z
N MET A 1 -11.66 -29.40 1.21
CA MET A 1 -12.90 -29.46 0.39
C MET A 1 -12.52 -29.73 -1.05
N ASP A 2 -13.28 -30.54 -1.79
CA ASP A 2 -13.06 -30.66 -3.24
C ASP A 2 -13.80 -29.52 -3.96
N TYR A 3 -13.04 -28.51 -4.38
CA TYR A 3 -13.58 -27.31 -5.02
C TYR A 3 -13.99 -27.54 -6.48
N SER A 4 -13.42 -28.55 -7.14
CA SER A 4 -13.74 -28.88 -8.53
C SER A 4 -15.12 -29.52 -8.63
N SER A 5 -15.47 -30.42 -7.72
CA SER A 5 -16.78 -31.09 -7.68
C SER A 5 -17.95 -30.12 -7.45
N VAL A 6 -17.72 -29.03 -6.73
CA VAL A 6 -18.75 -28.00 -6.50
C VAL A 6 -18.78 -26.94 -7.60
N GLY A 7 -17.88 -27.00 -8.58
CA GLY A 7 -17.81 -26.02 -9.67
C GLY A 7 -17.52 -24.60 -9.21
N LEU A 8 -16.63 -24.45 -8.22
CA LEU A 8 -16.26 -23.16 -7.66
C LEU A 8 -15.70 -22.21 -8.75
N LYS A 9 -16.20 -20.99 -8.76
CA LYS A 9 -15.71 -19.87 -9.55
C LYS A 9 -15.54 -18.65 -8.64
N CYS A 10 -14.33 -18.09 -8.63
CA CYS A 10 -14.03 -16.88 -7.87
C CYS A 10 -13.44 -15.80 -8.76
N GLY A 11 -13.82 -14.55 -8.48
CA GLY A 11 -13.21 -13.32 -8.99
C GLY A 11 -12.80 -12.42 -7.83
N LEU A 12 -11.89 -11.51 -8.07
CA LEU A 12 -11.46 -10.48 -7.12
C LEU A 12 -11.78 -9.09 -7.65
N GLU A 13 -12.15 -8.21 -6.74
CA GLU A 13 -12.21 -6.76 -6.92
C GLU A 13 -11.28 -6.13 -5.89
N ILE A 14 -10.21 -5.48 -6.34
CA ILE A 14 -9.17 -4.93 -5.47
C ILE A 14 -9.13 -3.43 -5.65
N HIS A 15 -9.25 -2.68 -4.55
CA HIS A 15 -9.17 -1.23 -4.51
C HIS A 15 -7.90 -0.81 -3.78
N GLN A 16 -7.11 0.10 -4.38
CA GLN A 16 -5.88 0.64 -3.80
C GLN A 16 -5.86 2.16 -3.89
N GLN A 17 -5.72 2.81 -2.74
CA GLN A 17 -5.52 4.27 -2.67
C GLN A 17 -4.14 4.68 -3.20
N LEU A 18 -4.11 5.79 -3.95
CA LEU A 18 -2.87 6.38 -4.45
C LEU A 18 -2.45 7.59 -3.61
N SER A 19 -1.15 7.85 -3.61
CA SER A 19 -0.55 9.03 -2.99
C SER A 19 -0.66 10.26 -3.90
N GLY A 20 -0.39 11.44 -3.35
CA GLY A 20 -0.39 12.69 -4.08
C GLY A 20 -1.61 13.57 -3.78
N ARG A 21 -2.10 14.31 -4.77
CA ARG A 21 -3.33 15.10 -4.64
C ARG A 21 -4.57 14.24 -4.89
N LYS A 22 -5.72 14.73 -4.45
CA LYS A 22 -7.02 14.11 -4.77
C LYS A 22 -7.26 14.08 -6.27
N LEU A 23 -8.14 13.19 -6.71
CA LEU A 23 -8.30 12.87 -8.13
C LEU A 23 -8.74 14.07 -8.96
N PHE A 24 -9.71 14.84 -8.46
CA PHE A 24 -10.30 16.00 -9.15
C PHE A 24 -10.23 17.30 -8.35
N SER A 25 -9.39 17.36 -7.30
CA SER A 25 -9.11 18.59 -6.56
C SER A 25 -7.62 18.71 -6.24
N ASN A 26 -7.18 19.93 -5.83
CA ASN A 26 -5.77 20.19 -5.48
C ASN A 26 -5.45 19.86 -4.02
N LYS A 27 -6.42 19.34 -3.27
CA LYS A 27 -6.20 18.95 -1.88
C LYS A 27 -5.35 17.69 -1.79
N VAL A 28 -4.59 17.57 -0.70
CA VAL A 28 -3.72 16.41 -0.47
C VAL A 28 -4.51 15.18 -0.02
N SER A 29 -4.07 14.01 -0.49
CA SER A 29 -4.60 12.70 -0.08
C SER A 29 -4.06 12.33 1.31
N LYS A 30 -4.66 12.88 2.37
CA LYS A 30 -4.21 12.67 3.75
C LYS A 30 -5.39 12.56 4.71
N LEU A 31 -5.43 11.47 5.48
CA LEU A 31 -6.40 11.30 6.56
C LEU A 31 -5.99 12.10 7.79
N THR A 32 -6.97 12.65 8.52
CA THR A 32 -6.75 13.40 9.77
C THR A 32 -7.47 12.77 10.95
N LYS A 33 -6.92 13.01 12.16
CA LYS A 33 -7.55 12.66 13.45
C LYS A 33 -8.00 13.92 14.22
N GLU A 34 -7.75 15.08 13.66
CA GLU A 34 -8.09 16.38 14.25
C GLU A 34 -9.61 16.55 14.34
N SER A 35 -10.04 17.47 15.19
CA SER A 35 -11.45 17.88 15.24
C SER A 35 -11.81 18.60 13.94
N PRO A 36 -13.05 18.44 13.43
CA PRO A 36 -13.48 19.12 12.22
C PRO A 36 -13.59 20.64 12.41
N ASP A 37 -13.26 21.40 11.36
CA ASP A 37 -13.44 22.85 11.34
C ASP A 37 -14.91 23.25 11.24
N SER A 38 -15.72 22.42 10.57
CA SER A 38 -17.16 22.61 10.42
C SER A 38 -17.90 21.31 10.13
N LEU A 39 -19.23 21.36 10.28
CA LEU A 39 -20.15 20.26 10.05
C LEU A 39 -21.32 20.74 9.19
N ILE A 40 -21.63 20.02 8.11
CA ILE A 40 -22.81 20.29 7.29
C ILE A 40 -23.75 19.09 7.28
N LYS A 41 -25.05 19.36 7.12
CA LYS A 41 -26.10 18.33 6.98
C LYS A 41 -26.61 18.31 5.55
N ARG A 42 -26.81 17.10 5.00
CA ARG A 42 -27.44 16.87 3.69
C ARG A 42 -28.37 15.67 3.71
N ASN A 43 -29.35 15.70 2.82
CA ASN A 43 -30.22 14.57 2.52
C ASN A 43 -30.02 14.18 1.06
N LEU A 44 -29.65 12.94 0.81
CA LEU A 44 -29.44 12.45 -0.55
C LEU A 44 -30.69 11.70 -1.04
N ARG A 45 -30.97 11.85 -2.35
CA ARG A 45 -32.06 11.17 -3.04
C ARG A 45 -31.52 10.47 -4.28
N SER A 46 -32.09 9.29 -4.58
CA SER A 46 -31.78 8.63 -5.84
C SER A 46 -32.33 9.43 -7.01
N SER A 47 -31.52 9.56 -8.05
CA SER A 47 -31.95 10.06 -9.36
C SER A 47 -32.33 8.89 -10.27
N SER A 48 -33.19 9.15 -11.25
CA SER A 48 -33.47 8.22 -12.36
C SER A 48 -32.57 8.57 -13.55
N ASN A 49 -32.25 7.57 -14.37
CA ASN A 49 -31.59 7.82 -15.65
C ASN A 49 -32.58 8.47 -16.65
N GLU A 50 -32.13 8.81 -17.86
CA GLU A 50 -32.91 9.42 -18.92
C GLU A 50 -34.17 8.61 -19.33
N ARG A 51 -34.19 7.33 -19.04
CA ARG A 51 -35.33 6.42 -19.27
C ARG A 51 -36.25 6.27 -18.06
N GLY A 52 -36.07 7.09 -17.01
CA GLY A 52 -36.86 6.98 -15.78
C GLY A 52 -36.53 5.76 -14.91
N ILE A 53 -35.43 5.04 -15.21
CA ILE A 53 -35.03 3.84 -14.47
C ILE A 53 -34.06 4.25 -13.38
N SER A 54 -34.34 3.88 -12.14
CA SER A 54 -33.46 4.06 -11.00
C SER A 54 -32.72 2.76 -10.65
N ASP A 55 -31.46 2.89 -10.17
CA ASP A 55 -30.68 1.75 -9.72
C ASP A 55 -31.30 1.10 -8.46
N SER A 56 -31.38 -0.23 -8.44
CA SER A 56 -32.00 -0.98 -7.35
C SER A 56 -31.30 -0.81 -6.00
N ALA A 57 -29.96 -0.67 -6.00
CA ALA A 57 -29.19 -0.43 -4.78
C ALA A 57 -29.41 0.99 -4.29
N ALA A 58 -29.48 1.99 -5.19
CA ALA A 58 -29.79 3.37 -4.85
C ALA A 58 -31.21 3.52 -4.24
N LEU A 59 -32.19 2.85 -4.82
CA LEU A 59 -33.56 2.82 -4.26
C LEU A 59 -33.61 2.17 -2.88
N TYR A 60 -32.84 1.10 -2.68
CA TYR A 60 -32.75 0.45 -1.37
C TYR A 60 -32.19 1.38 -0.29
N GLU A 61 -31.11 2.13 -0.61
CA GLU A 61 -30.52 3.10 0.33
C GLU A 61 -31.45 4.29 0.60
N THR A 62 -32.10 4.83 -0.44
CA THR A 62 -33.04 5.96 -0.30
C THR A 62 -34.21 5.64 0.66
N LYS A 63 -34.68 4.37 0.69
CA LYS A 63 -35.76 3.91 1.58
C LYS A 63 -35.40 3.99 3.07
N LYS A 64 -34.10 4.04 3.42
CA LYS A 64 -33.65 4.19 4.81
C LYS A 64 -33.93 5.56 5.37
N ASN A 65 -34.09 6.60 4.52
CA ASN A 65 -34.40 7.99 4.86
C ASN A 65 -33.52 8.57 5.97
N LEU A 66 -32.19 8.45 5.81
CA LEU A 66 -31.21 8.88 6.79
C LEU A 66 -30.74 10.32 6.54
N ASP A 67 -30.46 11.04 7.62
CA ASP A 67 -29.74 12.30 7.59
C ASP A 67 -28.22 12.06 7.49
N TYR A 68 -27.52 12.78 6.63
CA TYR A 68 -26.08 12.68 6.47
C TYR A 68 -25.39 13.94 6.98
N TYR A 69 -24.42 13.75 7.88
CA TYR A 69 -23.57 14.82 8.41
C TYR A 69 -22.15 14.66 7.88
N TYR A 70 -21.54 15.78 7.45
CA TYR A 70 -20.21 15.77 6.87
C TYR A 70 -19.27 16.64 7.66
N GLU A 71 -18.22 16.03 8.23
CA GLU A 71 -17.09 16.70 8.88
C GLU A 71 -16.12 17.23 7.85
N ILE A 72 -15.84 18.53 7.94
CA ILE A 72 -14.99 19.28 7.00
C ILE A 72 -13.68 19.64 7.70
N HIS A 73 -12.56 19.50 6.99
CA HIS A 73 -11.23 19.95 7.40
C HIS A 73 -10.65 20.79 6.27
N ASN A 74 -10.47 22.09 6.48
CA ASN A 74 -10.05 23.06 5.46
C ASN A 74 -8.72 22.69 4.77
N ASN A 75 -7.85 21.97 5.47
CA ASN A 75 -6.55 21.53 4.94
C ASN A 75 -6.68 20.47 3.83
N ASN A 76 -7.72 19.62 3.85
CA ASN A 76 -7.87 18.51 2.94
C ASN A 76 -9.26 18.37 2.30
N THR A 77 -10.13 19.35 2.52
CA THR A 77 -11.46 19.44 1.89
C THR A 77 -11.57 20.77 1.14
N SER A 78 -12.13 20.76 -0.05
CA SER A 78 -12.46 21.93 -0.88
C SER A 78 -13.95 21.94 -1.21
N LEU A 79 -14.40 22.97 -1.93
CA LEU A 79 -15.77 23.05 -2.42
C LEU A 79 -16.13 21.93 -3.39
N ILE A 80 -15.12 21.30 -4.04
CA ILE A 80 -15.33 20.14 -4.93
C ILE A 80 -15.81 18.93 -4.14
N GLU A 81 -15.19 18.64 -2.98
CA GLU A 81 -15.63 17.55 -2.10
C GLU A 81 -16.96 17.86 -1.41
N LEU A 82 -17.40 19.11 -1.45
CA LEU A 82 -18.71 19.55 -0.97
C LEU A 82 -19.77 19.56 -2.07
N ASP A 83 -19.41 19.26 -3.31
CA ASP A 83 -20.27 19.39 -4.50
C ASP A 83 -20.80 20.83 -4.71
N GLU A 84 -19.97 21.83 -4.36
CA GLU A 84 -20.26 23.27 -4.49
C GLU A 84 -19.41 23.96 -5.57
N GLU A 85 -18.46 23.22 -6.17
CA GLU A 85 -17.58 23.69 -7.25
C GLU A 85 -17.39 22.54 -8.25
N PRO A 86 -17.33 22.81 -9.56
CA PRO A 86 -17.03 21.80 -10.57
C PRO A 86 -15.67 21.14 -10.35
N PRO A 87 -15.50 19.86 -10.73
CA PRO A 87 -14.25 19.13 -10.60
C PRO A 87 -13.14 19.76 -11.44
N LYS A 88 -11.90 19.70 -10.97
CA LYS A 88 -10.70 20.02 -11.76
C LYS A 88 -10.32 18.87 -12.66
N LEU A 89 -9.43 19.12 -13.61
CA LEU A 89 -8.88 18.08 -14.46
C LEU A 89 -8.23 16.97 -13.60
N ILE A 90 -8.32 15.75 -14.10
CA ILE A 90 -7.80 14.55 -13.41
C ILE A 90 -6.34 14.72 -12.95
N SER A 91 -6.00 14.11 -11.84
CA SER A 91 -4.60 14.02 -11.38
C SER A 91 -3.75 13.23 -12.38
N GLU A 92 -2.82 13.91 -13.05
CA GLU A 92 -1.93 13.29 -14.04
C GLU A 92 -1.09 12.17 -13.43
N SER A 93 -0.57 12.37 -12.21
CA SER A 93 0.20 11.34 -11.50
C SER A 93 -0.64 10.09 -11.18
N ALA A 94 -1.91 10.27 -10.80
CA ALA A 94 -2.82 9.17 -10.54
C ALA A 94 -3.17 8.43 -11.84
N LEU A 95 -3.45 9.16 -12.92
CA LEU A 95 -3.71 8.60 -14.24
C LEU A 95 -2.50 7.83 -14.79
N SER A 96 -1.29 8.40 -14.71
CA SER A 96 -0.05 7.74 -15.11
C SER A 96 0.19 6.44 -14.32
N THR A 97 -0.10 6.45 -13.01
CA THR A 97 -0.01 5.24 -12.19
C THR A 97 -1.04 4.18 -12.63
N ALA A 98 -2.27 4.57 -12.93
CA ALA A 98 -3.30 3.64 -13.40
C ALA A 98 -2.92 3.03 -14.76
N ILE A 99 -2.32 3.81 -15.68
CA ILE A 99 -1.81 3.33 -16.97
C ILE A 99 -0.63 2.36 -16.74
N ALA A 100 0.32 2.67 -15.85
CA ALA A 100 1.43 1.78 -15.53
C ALA A 100 0.94 0.44 -14.97
N VAL A 101 -0.02 0.46 -14.03
CA VAL A 101 -0.66 -0.76 -13.49
C VAL A 101 -1.36 -1.54 -14.60
N SER A 102 -2.10 -0.87 -15.50
CA SER A 102 -2.77 -1.51 -16.64
C SER A 102 -1.78 -2.20 -17.57
N LYS A 103 -0.65 -1.55 -17.90
CA LYS A 103 0.44 -2.15 -18.69
C LYS A 103 1.03 -3.40 -17.99
N LEU A 104 1.29 -3.31 -16.67
CA LEU A 104 1.84 -4.43 -15.88
C LEU A 104 0.87 -5.62 -15.79
N LEU A 105 -0.43 -5.36 -15.91
CA LEU A 105 -1.49 -6.36 -15.96
C LEU A 105 -1.84 -6.78 -17.40
N ASN A 106 -1.03 -6.39 -18.39
CA ASN A 106 -1.21 -6.71 -19.81
C ASN A 106 -2.56 -6.25 -20.38
N CYS A 107 -3.14 -5.17 -19.86
CA CYS A 107 -4.39 -4.61 -20.34
C CYS A 107 -4.20 -3.81 -21.62
N THR A 108 -5.25 -3.78 -22.45
CA THR A 108 -5.40 -2.79 -23.52
C THR A 108 -5.79 -1.46 -22.91
N ILE A 109 -5.01 -0.40 -23.15
CA ILE A 109 -5.29 0.95 -22.65
C ILE A 109 -6.39 1.58 -23.47
N ILE A 110 -7.36 2.20 -22.81
CA ILE A 110 -8.46 2.95 -23.45
C ILE A 110 -7.93 4.33 -23.90
N PRO A 111 -7.91 4.63 -25.20
CA PRO A 111 -7.31 5.87 -25.69
C PRO A 111 -8.16 7.12 -25.39
N ASN A 112 -9.47 6.98 -25.20
CA ASN A 112 -10.39 8.06 -24.87
C ASN A 112 -11.17 7.67 -23.62
N ILE A 113 -10.80 8.24 -22.48
CA ILE A 113 -11.43 7.92 -21.19
C ILE A 113 -12.55 8.92 -20.94
N GLN A 114 -13.79 8.44 -20.89
CA GLN A 114 -14.94 9.18 -20.40
C GLN A 114 -15.04 8.96 -18.89
N ILE A 115 -15.02 10.03 -18.11
CA ILE A 115 -15.37 9.95 -16.68
C ILE A 115 -16.88 9.79 -16.57
N MET A 116 -17.28 8.82 -15.74
CA MET A 116 -18.68 8.50 -15.47
C MET A 116 -19.02 8.86 -14.04
N ARG A 117 -20.29 9.18 -13.79
CA ARG A 117 -20.88 9.29 -12.45
C ARG A 117 -21.49 7.94 -12.09
N LYS A 118 -20.93 7.24 -11.11
CA LYS A 118 -21.43 5.98 -10.58
C LYS A 118 -22.32 6.30 -9.38
N THR A 119 -23.64 6.16 -9.49
CA THR A 119 -24.62 6.51 -8.44
C THR A 119 -24.32 5.81 -7.12
N VAL A 120 -24.19 6.58 -6.03
CA VAL A 120 -23.94 6.14 -4.66
C VAL A 120 -24.69 7.06 -3.71
N VAL A 121 -25.81 6.60 -3.16
CA VAL A 121 -26.72 7.44 -2.31
C VAL A 121 -26.75 6.98 -0.85
N ASP A 122 -25.74 6.25 -0.40
CA ASP A 122 -25.58 5.83 0.99
C ASP A 122 -24.93 6.90 1.88
N GLY A 123 -24.79 8.12 1.38
CA GLY A 123 -24.16 9.25 2.05
C GLY A 123 -22.64 9.30 1.95
N SER A 124 -21.99 8.25 1.49
CA SER A 124 -20.51 8.21 1.40
C SER A 124 -19.91 9.16 0.35
N ASN A 125 -20.73 9.74 -0.51
CA ASN A 125 -20.37 10.76 -1.49
C ASN A 125 -21.36 11.91 -1.40
N THR A 126 -20.90 13.13 -1.17
CA THR A 126 -21.71 14.34 -1.01
C THR A 126 -22.58 14.65 -2.23
N SER A 127 -22.06 14.35 -3.42
CA SER A 127 -22.73 14.52 -4.72
C SER A 127 -23.77 13.42 -5.03
N GLY A 128 -23.81 12.34 -4.26
CA GLY A 128 -24.64 11.17 -4.55
C GLY A 128 -24.11 10.27 -5.67
N PHE A 129 -22.87 10.50 -6.12
CA PHE A 129 -22.17 9.66 -7.11
C PHE A 129 -20.67 9.66 -6.86
N GLN A 130 -19.99 8.67 -7.44
CA GLN A 130 -18.54 8.51 -7.44
C GLN A 130 -18.04 8.66 -8.89
N ARG A 131 -17.10 9.59 -9.13
CA ARG A 131 -16.49 9.75 -10.45
C ARG A 131 -15.55 8.59 -10.71
N THR A 132 -15.72 7.94 -11.87
CA THR A 132 -15.00 6.73 -12.24
C THR A 132 -14.66 6.72 -13.73
N GLY A 133 -13.47 6.23 -14.10
CA GLY A 133 -13.04 6.12 -15.48
C GLY A 133 -12.31 4.80 -15.75
N VAL A 134 -12.65 4.12 -16.85
CA VAL A 134 -11.98 2.89 -17.27
C VAL A 134 -10.68 3.25 -17.99
N VAL A 135 -9.54 2.75 -17.49
CA VAL A 135 -8.20 3.03 -18.03
C VAL A 135 -7.68 1.88 -18.87
N GLY A 136 -7.89 0.64 -18.42
CA GLY A 136 -7.45 -0.56 -19.12
C GLY A 136 -8.47 -1.68 -19.06
N VAL A 137 -8.50 -2.52 -20.10
CA VAL A 137 -9.42 -3.65 -20.22
C VAL A 137 -8.72 -4.87 -20.82
N ASN A 138 -9.34 -6.05 -20.67
CA ASN A 138 -8.95 -7.28 -21.35
C ASN A 138 -7.48 -7.66 -21.11
N GLY A 139 -7.02 -7.52 -19.86
CA GLY A 139 -5.68 -7.93 -19.45
C GLY A 139 -5.62 -9.35 -18.91
N TYR A 140 -4.46 -9.70 -18.37
CA TYR A 140 -4.28 -10.97 -17.66
C TYR A 140 -3.11 -10.90 -16.69
N ILE A 141 -3.14 -11.78 -15.70
CA ILE A 141 -2.03 -12.03 -14.78
C ILE A 141 -1.63 -13.52 -14.82
N LYS A 142 -0.34 -13.80 -14.98
CA LYS A 142 0.20 -15.18 -14.97
C LYS A 142 0.25 -15.71 -13.55
N THR A 143 -0.26 -16.93 -13.34
CA THR A 143 -0.25 -17.62 -12.05
C THR A 143 0.33 -19.03 -12.19
N SER A 144 0.54 -19.71 -11.06
CA SER A 144 0.96 -21.12 -11.04
C SER A 144 -0.07 -22.08 -11.70
N LYS A 145 -1.33 -21.63 -11.80
CA LYS A 145 -2.45 -22.41 -12.36
C LYS A 145 -2.96 -21.88 -13.71
N GLY A 146 -2.13 -21.10 -14.41
CA GLY A 146 -2.46 -20.49 -15.70
C GLY A 146 -2.77 -19.00 -15.60
N ASN A 147 -3.26 -18.42 -16.68
CA ASN A 147 -3.64 -17.01 -16.71
C ASN A 147 -4.98 -16.79 -16.02
N VAL A 148 -5.07 -15.71 -15.25
CA VAL A 148 -6.32 -15.16 -14.73
C VAL A 148 -6.59 -13.86 -15.50
N SER A 149 -7.76 -13.72 -16.07
CA SER A 149 -8.17 -12.53 -16.83
C SER A 149 -8.35 -11.33 -15.90
N ILE A 150 -7.95 -10.16 -16.40
CA ILE A 150 -8.23 -8.86 -15.80
C ILE A 150 -9.28 -8.19 -16.69
N ASN A 151 -10.48 -8.06 -16.17
CA ASN A 151 -11.59 -7.48 -16.91
C ASN A 151 -11.37 -5.99 -17.12
N SER A 152 -10.99 -5.27 -16.04
CA SER A 152 -10.78 -3.84 -16.07
C SER A 152 -9.80 -3.36 -15.00
N VAL A 153 -9.15 -2.25 -15.33
CA VAL A 153 -8.44 -1.36 -14.39
C VAL A 153 -9.13 0.00 -14.49
N ILE A 154 -9.66 0.44 -13.38
CA ILE A 154 -10.48 1.64 -13.26
C ILE A 154 -9.77 2.63 -12.34
N ILE A 155 -9.89 3.92 -12.62
CA ILE A 155 -9.51 5.00 -11.72
C ILE A 155 -10.77 5.69 -11.22
N GLU A 156 -10.89 5.88 -9.92
CA GLU A 156 -12.07 6.47 -9.31
C GLU A 156 -11.75 7.29 -8.05
N GLU A 157 -12.71 8.05 -7.56
CA GLU A 157 -12.63 8.76 -6.27
C GLU A 157 -12.93 7.79 -5.13
N ASP A 158 -12.14 7.78 -4.06
CA ASP A 158 -12.52 7.08 -2.83
C ASP A 158 -13.67 7.85 -2.14
N SER A 159 -14.53 7.12 -1.46
CA SER A 159 -15.68 7.65 -0.73
C SER A 159 -15.27 8.25 0.62
N ALA A 160 -16.10 9.08 1.21
CA ALA A 160 -15.92 9.65 2.54
C ALA A 160 -15.82 8.56 3.61
N ARG A 161 -15.13 8.86 4.70
CA ARG A 161 -14.89 7.94 5.82
C ARG A 161 -16.02 8.03 6.83
N ARG A 162 -16.74 6.92 7.04
CA ARG A 162 -17.79 6.87 8.08
C ARG A 162 -17.17 6.95 9.47
N ILE A 163 -17.67 7.89 10.29
CA ILE A 163 -17.21 8.16 11.64
C ILE A 163 -18.18 7.56 12.66
N SER A 164 -19.49 7.81 12.47
CA SER A 164 -20.53 7.30 13.37
C SER A 164 -21.81 7.01 12.60
N GLU A 165 -22.65 6.18 13.17
CA GLU A 165 -23.96 5.83 12.64
C GLU A 165 -24.94 5.68 13.79
N THR A 166 -26.13 6.28 13.68
CA THR A 166 -27.25 6.15 14.56
C THR A 166 -28.42 5.53 13.79
N LYS A 167 -29.58 5.38 14.42
CA LYS A 167 -30.77 4.88 13.75
C LYS A 167 -31.25 5.80 12.61
N ASP A 168 -31.07 7.13 12.77
CA ASP A 168 -31.65 8.13 11.89
C ASP A 168 -30.60 8.94 11.12
N SER A 169 -29.32 8.77 11.41
CA SER A 169 -28.25 9.55 10.79
C SER A 169 -26.93 8.83 10.68
N VAL A 170 -26.11 9.29 9.72
CA VAL A 170 -24.72 8.83 9.54
C VAL A 170 -23.81 10.05 9.43
N THR A 171 -22.68 10.01 10.13
CA THR A 171 -21.64 11.06 10.04
C THR A 171 -20.45 10.55 9.24
N TYR A 172 -20.08 11.29 8.22
CA TYR A 172 -18.93 11.05 7.36
C TYR A 172 -17.88 12.15 7.53
N ARG A 173 -16.61 11.79 7.34
CA ARG A 173 -15.48 12.73 7.26
C ARG A 173 -14.95 12.80 5.84
N LEU A 174 -14.84 14.03 5.31
CA LEU A 174 -14.50 14.29 3.90
C LEU A 174 -12.99 14.19 3.60
N ASP A 175 -12.16 13.91 4.58
CA ASP A 175 -10.71 13.78 4.41
C ASP A 175 -10.33 12.71 3.37
N ARG A 176 -11.09 11.61 3.29
CA ARG A 176 -10.88 10.51 2.36
C ARG A 176 -11.55 10.72 1.00
N LEU A 177 -12.67 11.45 0.96
CA LEU A 177 -13.41 11.68 -0.28
C LEU A 177 -12.51 12.30 -1.36
N GLY A 178 -12.52 11.73 -2.54
CA GLY A 178 -11.73 12.19 -3.67
C GLY A 178 -10.27 11.71 -3.69
N ILE A 179 -9.79 10.95 -2.70
CA ILE A 179 -8.49 10.26 -2.81
C ILE A 179 -8.52 9.36 -4.04
N PRO A 180 -7.49 9.41 -4.93
CA PRO A 180 -7.46 8.55 -6.10
C PRO A 180 -7.42 7.07 -5.68
N LEU A 181 -8.25 6.26 -6.32
CA LEU A 181 -8.40 4.84 -6.07
C LEU A 181 -8.25 4.09 -7.39
N ILE A 182 -7.40 3.06 -7.42
CA ILE A 182 -7.38 2.10 -8.52
C ILE A 182 -8.23 0.91 -8.12
N GLU A 183 -9.24 0.58 -8.95
CA GLU A 183 -10.02 -0.64 -8.86
C GLU A 183 -9.56 -1.61 -9.95
N ILE A 184 -9.23 -2.85 -9.56
CA ILE A 184 -8.84 -3.93 -10.47
C ILE A 184 -9.85 -5.05 -10.33
N THR A 185 -10.52 -5.39 -11.42
CA THR A 185 -11.52 -6.47 -11.45
C THR A 185 -10.99 -7.64 -12.27
N THR A 186 -10.96 -8.83 -11.68
CA THR A 186 -10.58 -10.07 -12.38
C THR A 186 -11.80 -10.81 -12.92
N GLY A 187 -11.58 -11.69 -13.90
CA GLY A 187 -12.56 -12.71 -14.28
C GLY A 187 -12.74 -13.80 -13.23
N PRO A 188 -13.76 -14.66 -13.39
CA PRO A 188 -14.09 -15.74 -12.44
C PRO A 188 -13.24 -17.02 -12.69
N ASP A 189 -11.95 -16.85 -12.98
CA ASP A 189 -11.06 -17.93 -13.44
C ASP A 189 -10.47 -18.75 -12.29
N MET A 190 -10.53 -18.22 -11.06
CA MET A 190 -9.95 -18.87 -9.90
C MET A 190 -10.90 -19.94 -9.35
N LYS A 191 -10.40 -21.16 -9.19
CA LYS A 191 -11.16 -22.35 -8.82
C LYS A 191 -10.78 -22.95 -7.46
N SER A 192 -9.98 -22.24 -6.67
CA SER A 192 -9.63 -22.64 -5.30
C SER A 192 -9.21 -21.43 -4.48
N PRO A 193 -9.36 -21.45 -3.14
CA PRO A 193 -8.93 -20.38 -2.25
C PRO A 193 -7.44 -20.02 -2.39
N ASP A 194 -6.55 -21.02 -2.53
CA ASP A 194 -5.12 -20.80 -2.71
C ASP A 194 -4.82 -20.02 -4.00
N HIS A 195 -5.58 -20.28 -5.07
CA HIS A 195 -5.44 -19.54 -6.32
C HIS A 195 -5.89 -18.09 -6.16
N VAL A 196 -6.99 -17.84 -5.43
CA VAL A 196 -7.45 -16.48 -5.09
C VAL A 196 -6.38 -15.74 -4.27
N MET A 197 -5.79 -16.39 -3.27
CA MET A 197 -4.71 -15.82 -2.45
C MET A 197 -3.45 -15.51 -3.29
N GLU A 198 -3.07 -16.39 -4.22
CA GLU A 198 -1.94 -16.15 -5.13
C GLU A 198 -2.17 -14.89 -5.96
N VAL A 199 -3.35 -14.79 -6.60
CA VAL A 199 -3.71 -13.64 -7.43
C VAL A 199 -3.74 -12.35 -6.62
N ALA A 200 -4.36 -12.35 -5.45
CA ALA A 200 -4.41 -11.19 -4.56
C ALA A 200 -3.01 -10.72 -4.15
N LYS A 201 -2.11 -11.64 -3.81
CA LYS A 201 -0.69 -11.34 -3.49
C LYS A 201 0.04 -10.74 -4.68
N LYS A 202 -0.11 -11.31 -5.88
CA LYS A 202 0.55 -10.84 -7.10
C LYS A 202 0.07 -9.43 -7.51
N ILE A 203 -1.24 -9.19 -7.50
CA ILE A 203 -1.78 -7.86 -7.77
C ILE A 203 -1.26 -6.85 -6.72
N GLY A 204 -1.28 -7.22 -5.43
CA GLY A 204 -0.73 -6.39 -4.37
C GLY A 204 0.77 -6.10 -4.55
N MET A 205 1.59 -7.01 -5.08
CA MET A 205 2.99 -6.76 -5.41
C MET A 205 3.14 -5.79 -6.58
N ILE A 206 2.34 -5.94 -7.65
CA ILE A 206 2.32 -5.02 -8.79
C ILE A 206 2.01 -3.61 -8.32
N LEU A 207 0.95 -3.44 -7.53
CA LEU A 207 0.56 -2.15 -6.98
C LEU A 207 1.68 -1.51 -6.15
N ARG A 208 2.30 -2.28 -5.24
CA ARG A 208 3.43 -1.80 -4.43
C ARG A 208 4.67 -1.43 -5.24
N SER A 209 4.86 -2.06 -6.40
CA SER A 209 6.00 -1.76 -7.28
C SER A 209 5.93 -0.34 -7.87
N THR A 210 4.75 0.27 -7.97
CA THR A 210 4.58 1.62 -8.54
C THR A 210 5.14 2.73 -7.64
N ASN A 211 5.37 2.48 -6.35
CA ASN A 211 5.76 3.47 -5.32
C ASN A 211 4.78 4.66 -5.16
N SER A 212 3.69 4.69 -5.91
CA SER A 212 2.67 5.75 -5.91
C SER A 212 1.44 5.42 -5.08
N ILE A 213 1.46 4.33 -4.30
CA ILE A 213 0.34 3.90 -3.47
C ILE A 213 0.47 4.42 -2.04
N LEU A 214 -0.66 4.67 -1.40
CA LEU A 214 -0.71 4.84 0.05
C LEU A 214 -0.51 3.49 0.74
N ARG A 215 0.17 3.50 1.88
CA ARG A 215 0.44 2.31 2.69
C ARG A 215 -0.19 2.47 4.06
N GLY A 216 -0.65 1.38 4.64
CA GLY A 216 -1.28 1.33 5.95
C GLY A 216 -2.61 0.57 5.94
N ILE A 217 -3.20 0.44 7.13
CA ILE A 217 -4.48 -0.26 7.29
C ILE A 217 -5.58 0.50 6.54
N GLY A 218 -6.35 -0.23 5.71
CA GLY A 218 -7.49 0.32 4.97
C GLY A 218 -7.13 1.03 3.65
N THR A 219 -5.84 1.13 3.28
CA THR A 219 -5.42 1.72 2.00
C THR A 219 -5.57 0.77 0.81
N ILE A 220 -5.59 -0.52 1.07
CA ILE A 220 -5.97 -1.57 0.12
C ILE A 220 -7.18 -2.32 0.68
N ARG A 221 -8.16 -2.60 -0.17
CA ARG A 221 -9.39 -3.35 0.16
C ARG A 221 -9.64 -4.34 -0.95
N GLN A 222 -10.21 -5.49 -0.60
CA GLN A 222 -10.55 -6.50 -1.59
C GLN A 222 -11.90 -7.09 -1.28
N ASP A 223 -12.66 -7.36 -2.34
CA ASP A 223 -13.92 -8.03 -2.32
C ASP A 223 -13.80 -9.31 -3.15
N VAL A 224 -14.44 -10.40 -2.71
CA VAL A 224 -14.40 -11.70 -3.37
C VAL A 224 -15.75 -11.98 -4.00
N ASN A 225 -15.78 -12.15 -5.30
CA ASN A 225 -16.94 -12.66 -6.02
C ASN A 225 -16.88 -14.19 -6.07
N ILE A 226 -17.96 -14.85 -5.70
CA ILE A 226 -18.01 -16.29 -5.60
C ILE A 226 -19.32 -16.87 -6.12
N SER A 227 -19.25 -17.99 -6.81
CA SER A 227 -20.39 -18.84 -7.15
C SER A 227 -19.98 -20.31 -7.21
N ILE A 228 -20.92 -21.20 -6.95
CA ILE A 228 -20.79 -22.64 -7.19
C ILE A 228 -21.81 -23.07 -8.26
N ASN A 229 -21.75 -24.34 -8.71
CA ASN A 229 -22.69 -24.86 -9.69
C ASN A 229 -24.15 -24.61 -9.26
N LYS A 230 -24.98 -24.10 -10.19
CA LYS A 230 -26.40 -23.77 -10.00
C LYS A 230 -26.70 -22.64 -9.01
N SER A 231 -25.69 -21.98 -8.42
CA SER A 231 -25.90 -20.81 -7.56
C SER A 231 -25.69 -19.50 -8.31
N SER A 232 -26.29 -18.43 -7.80
CA SER A 232 -26.04 -17.07 -8.28
C SER A 232 -24.75 -16.50 -7.68
N ARG A 233 -24.14 -15.52 -8.38
CA ARG A 233 -22.96 -14.82 -7.89
C ARG A 233 -23.25 -14.03 -6.63
N VAL A 234 -22.40 -14.19 -5.63
CA VAL A 234 -22.38 -13.40 -4.41
C VAL A 234 -21.07 -12.61 -4.33
N GLU A 235 -21.16 -11.33 -4.03
CA GLU A 235 -20.03 -10.44 -3.76
C GLU A 235 -19.84 -10.36 -2.23
N LEU A 236 -18.66 -10.74 -1.75
CA LEU A 236 -18.29 -10.70 -0.34
C LEU A 236 -17.41 -9.48 -0.08
N LYS A 237 -17.97 -8.46 0.60
CA LYS A 237 -17.27 -7.23 0.95
C LYS A 237 -16.54 -7.31 2.28
N GLY A 238 -15.38 -6.60 2.35
CA GLY A 238 -14.65 -6.46 3.59
C GLY A 238 -13.66 -7.58 3.88
N VAL A 239 -13.16 -8.24 2.86
CA VAL A 239 -12.07 -9.23 2.97
C VAL A 239 -10.75 -8.49 3.09
N GLN A 240 -10.32 -8.16 4.32
CA GLN A 240 -9.11 -7.36 4.56
C GLN A 240 -7.84 -8.21 4.68
N ASP A 241 -7.93 -9.37 5.34
CA ASP A 241 -6.80 -10.27 5.49
C ASP A 241 -6.80 -11.35 4.41
N ILE A 242 -5.74 -11.38 3.61
CA ILE A 242 -5.56 -12.41 2.56
C ILE A 242 -5.59 -13.83 3.16
N ASN A 243 -5.11 -14.01 4.39
CA ASN A 243 -5.08 -15.33 5.02
C ASN A 243 -6.49 -15.82 5.41
N SER A 244 -7.47 -14.92 5.58
CA SER A 244 -8.85 -15.27 5.86
C SER A 244 -9.64 -15.75 4.64
N ILE A 245 -9.13 -15.54 3.43
CA ILE A 245 -9.82 -15.88 2.17
C ILE A 245 -10.27 -17.34 2.14
N HIS A 246 -9.43 -18.24 2.60
CA HIS A 246 -9.75 -19.67 2.61
C HIS A 246 -11.00 -19.95 3.45
N SER A 247 -11.05 -19.49 4.68
CA SER A 247 -12.17 -19.70 5.60
C SER A 247 -13.45 -19.04 5.10
N ILE A 248 -13.33 -17.82 4.52
CA ILE A 248 -14.46 -17.07 3.96
C ILE A 248 -15.07 -17.80 2.76
N ILE A 249 -14.25 -18.30 1.84
CA ILE A 249 -14.71 -19.05 0.66
C ILE A 249 -15.38 -20.35 1.11
N ASP A 250 -14.79 -21.09 2.05
CA ASP A 250 -15.36 -22.34 2.56
C ASP A 250 -16.70 -22.12 3.26
N TYR A 251 -16.83 -21.03 4.03
CA TYR A 251 -18.10 -20.66 4.65
C TYR A 251 -19.16 -20.38 3.58
N GLU A 252 -18.83 -19.57 2.58
CA GLU A 252 -19.80 -19.18 1.54
C GLU A 252 -20.21 -20.38 0.65
N ILE A 253 -19.30 -21.30 0.35
CA ILE A 253 -19.64 -22.56 -0.35
C ILE A 253 -20.65 -23.37 0.46
N LYS A 254 -20.42 -23.51 1.76
CA LYS A 254 -21.36 -24.24 2.64
C LYS A 254 -22.75 -23.57 2.64
N ARG A 255 -22.75 -22.23 2.77
CA ARG A 255 -24.01 -21.46 2.75
C ARG A 255 -24.77 -21.65 1.44
N GLN A 256 -24.09 -21.47 0.28
CA GLN A 256 -24.74 -21.64 -1.03
C GLN A 256 -25.23 -23.07 -1.26
N LYS A 257 -24.53 -24.11 -0.78
CA LYS A 257 -24.98 -25.49 -0.82
C LYS A 257 -26.29 -25.68 -0.02
N THR A 258 -26.32 -25.16 1.22
CA THR A 258 -27.52 -25.25 2.06
C THR A 258 -28.74 -24.58 1.41
N GLU A 259 -28.55 -23.40 0.79
CA GLU A 259 -29.66 -22.73 0.09
C GLU A 259 -30.14 -23.53 -1.13
N LEU A 260 -29.24 -24.19 -1.87
CA LEU A 260 -29.60 -25.06 -2.99
C LEU A 260 -30.32 -26.31 -2.51
N GLU A 261 -29.90 -26.94 -1.42
CA GLU A 261 -30.55 -28.10 -0.81
C GLU A 261 -31.98 -27.78 -0.30
N MET A 262 -32.18 -26.55 0.16
CA MET A 262 -33.50 -26.04 0.55
C MET A 262 -34.34 -25.56 -0.66
N ASN A 263 -33.89 -25.77 -1.90
CA ASN A 263 -34.54 -25.30 -3.13
C ASN A 263 -34.80 -23.78 -3.13
N ARG A 264 -33.98 -22.98 -2.40
CA ARG A 264 -34.07 -21.53 -2.40
C ARG A 264 -33.26 -20.95 -3.55
N LYS A 265 -33.95 -20.36 -4.52
CA LYS A 265 -33.33 -19.68 -5.68
C LYS A 265 -32.91 -18.27 -5.26
N GLU A 266 -31.66 -18.09 -4.90
CA GLU A 266 -31.11 -16.77 -4.63
C GLU A 266 -30.84 -16.00 -5.95
N VAL A 267 -31.03 -14.68 -5.92
CA VAL A 267 -30.54 -13.77 -6.94
C VAL A 267 -29.16 -13.24 -6.55
N SER A 268 -28.39 -12.75 -7.53
CA SER A 268 -27.08 -12.15 -7.23
C SER A 268 -27.19 -10.98 -6.24
N HIS A 269 -26.38 -10.99 -5.20
CA HIS A 269 -26.45 -10.01 -4.11
C HIS A 269 -25.07 -9.78 -3.46
N VAL A 270 -25.01 -8.76 -2.63
CA VAL A 270 -23.80 -8.35 -1.87
C VAL A 270 -23.97 -8.76 -0.41
N ARG A 271 -22.94 -9.32 0.19
CA ARG A 271 -22.86 -9.68 1.60
C ARG A 271 -21.64 -9.04 2.25
N ASN A 272 -21.73 -8.68 3.51
CA ASN A 272 -20.62 -8.13 4.28
C ASN A 272 -20.03 -9.21 5.20
N ILE A 273 -18.69 -9.31 5.21
CA ILE A 273 -17.96 -10.24 6.09
C ILE A 273 -17.95 -9.67 7.51
N LYS A 274 -18.24 -10.51 8.49
CA LYS A 274 -18.19 -10.19 9.91
C LYS A 274 -16.82 -10.57 10.51
N PRO A 275 -16.48 -10.08 11.72
CA PRO A 275 -15.24 -10.44 12.40
C PRO A 275 -15.07 -11.95 12.66
N ASP A 276 -16.15 -12.70 12.75
CA ASP A 276 -16.17 -14.16 12.89
C ASP A 276 -16.00 -14.92 11.56
N LEU A 277 -15.71 -14.20 10.47
CA LEU A 277 -15.58 -14.70 9.09
C LEU A 277 -16.87 -15.27 8.47
N THR A 278 -18.01 -15.10 9.13
CA THR A 278 -19.33 -15.35 8.54
C THR A 278 -19.77 -14.16 7.70
N SER A 279 -20.86 -14.27 6.94
CA SER A 279 -21.37 -13.18 6.12
C SER A 279 -22.82 -12.82 6.44
N LYS A 280 -23.17 -11.55 6.26
CA LYS A 280 -24.54 -11.03 6.39
C LYS A 280 -24.97 -10.38 5.07
N TYR A 281 -26.22 -10.61 4.64
CA TYR A 281 -26.80 -9.88 3.51
C TYR A 281 -26.67 -8.37 3.72
N LEU A 282 -26.22 -7.68 2.69
CA LEU A 282 -26.04 -6.22 2.70
C LEU A 282 -27.08 -5.53 1.82
N ARG A 283 -27.12 -5.87 0.53
CA ARG A 283 -27.99 -5.21 -0.45
C ARG A 283 -28.09 -6.02 -1.75
N PRO A 284 -29.03 -5.71 -2.67
CA PRO A 284 -29.03 -6.25 -4.03
C PRO A 284 -27.74 -5.89 -4.80
N MET A 285 -27.42 -6.68 -5.82
CA MET A 285 -26.35 -6.34 -6.76
C MET A 285 -26.74 -5.08 -7.54
N PRO A 286 -25.81 -4.10 -7.71
CA PRO A 286 -26.06 -2.92 -8.55
C PRO A 286 -26.37 -3.32 -10.01
N GLY A 287 -27.26 -2.58 -10.63
CA GLY A 287 -27.63 -2.75 -12.04
C GLY A 287 -26.85 -1.84 -13.01
N SER A 288 -27.13 -1.97 -14.30
CA SER A 288 -26.53 -1.17 -15.37
C SER A 288 -26.98 0.31 -15.39
N ALA A 289 -28.13 0.61 -14.78
CA ALA A 289 -28.65 1.97 -14.64
C ALA A 289 -27.84 2.87 -13.68
N ARG A 290 -26.80 2.33 -13.07
CA ARG A 290 -25.98 3.01 -12.05
C ARG A 290 -25.06 4.09 -12.61
N MET A 291 -24.69 4.04 -13.88
CA MET A 291 -23.67 4.92 -14.47
C MET A 291 -24.24 5.84 -15.55
N TYR A 292 -23.78 7.11 -15.54
CA TYR A 292 -24.04 8.10 -16.57
C TYR A 292 -22.83 9.03 -16.74
N PRO A 293 -22.63 9.70 -17.90
CA PRO A 293 -21.46 10.52 -18.14
C PRO A 293 -21.32 11.69 -17.17
N GLU A 294 -20.09 11.98 -16.72
CA GLU A 294 -19.75 13.22 -16.04
C GLU A 294 -19.63 14.33 -17.08
N THR A 295 -20.53 15.31 -17.02
CA THR A 295 -20.64 16.37 -18.02
C THR A 295 -19.70 17.55 -17.75
N ASP A 296 -19.21 17.69 -16.53
CA ASP A 296 -18.33 18.80 -16.12
C ASP A 296 -16.85 18.53 -16.45
N LEU A 297 -16.55 17.32 -16.95
CA LEU A 297 -15.21 16.93 -17.36
C LEU A 297 -15.14 16.60 -18.84
N PRO A 298 -14.11 17.11 -19.57
CA PRO A 298 -13.89 16.71 -20.95
C PRO A 298 -13.42 15.25 -21.03
N ILE A 299 -13.62 14.63 -22.20
CA ILE A 299 -13.03 13.32 -22.51
C ILE A 299 -11.52 13.42 -22.45
N ILE A 300 -10.89 12.54 -21.68
CA ILE A 300 -9.42 12.46 -21.56
C ILE A 300 -8.87 11.70 -22.76
N LYS A 301 -8.20 12.42 -23.66
CA LYS A 301 -7.58 11.83 -24.86
C LYS A 301 -6.12 11.47 -24.57
N LEU A 302 -5.80 10.19 -24.59
CA LEU A 302 -4.44 9.67 -24.38
C LEU A 302 -3.75 9.50 -25.73
N SER A 303 -2.72 10.31 -25.98
CA SER A 303 -1.89 10.09 -27.15
C SER A 303 -1.01 8.84 -26.98
N LYS A 304 -0.71 8.14 -28.08
CA LYS A 304 0.23 7.01 -28.05
C LYS A 304 1.58 7.42 -27.43
N LYS A 305 2.08 8.62 -27.79
CA LYS A 305 3.32 9.17 -27.22
C LYS A 305 3.27 9.28 -25.70
N PHE A 306 2.16 9.76 -25.15
CA PHE A 306 1.98 9.85 -23.68
C PHE A 306 1.94 8.46 -23.03
N ILE A 307 1.17 7.52 -23.62
CA ILE A 307 1.10 6.15 -23.11
C ILE A 307 2.50 5.51 -23.13
N ASP A 308 3.25 5.67 -24.22
CA ASP A 308 4.58 5.06 -24.39
C ASP A 308 5.63 5.69 -23.46
N SER A 309 5.50 6.98 -23.11
CA SER A 309 6.40 7.68 -22.20
C SER A 309 6.28 7.26 -20.74
N ILE A 310 5.22 6.53 -20.37
CA ILE A 310 5.05 6.04 -18.99
C ILE A 310 5.98 4.87 -18.73
N GLU A 311 7.01 5.14 -17.94
CA GLU A 311 7.98 4.14 -17.49
C GLU A 311 7.34 3.13 -16.55
N LEU A 312 7.63 1.85 -16.77
CA LEU A 312 7.18 0.79 -15.89
C LEU A 312 8.16 0.59 -14.74
N PRO A 313 7.67 0.58 -13.51
CA PRO A 313 8.52 0.29 -12.36
C PRO A 313 9.06 -1.15 -12.41
N GLU A 314 10.26 -1.34 -11.88
CA GLU A 314 10.79 -2.68 -11.67
C GLU A 314 9.91 -3.42 -10.66
N LEU A 315 9.43 -4.61 -11.05
CA LEU A 315 8.61 -5.44 -10.16
C LEU A 315 9.40 -5.87 -8.93
N ILE A 316 8.73 -5.91 -7.76
CA ILE A 316 9.35 -6.30 -6.49
C ILE A 316 10.05 -7.66 -6.58
N GLU A 317 9.50 -8.63 -7.32
CA GLU A 317 10.15 -9.94 -7.54
C GLU A 317 11.48 -9.79 -8.28
N LYS A 318 11.55 -8.94 -9.31
CA LYS A 318 12.79 -8.65 -10.03
C LYS A 318 13.80 -7.95 -9.13
N LYS A 319 13.36 -6.95 -8.34
CA LYS A 319 14.20 -6.30 -7.33
C LYS A 319 14.79 -7.29 -6.33
N ILE A 320 13.99 -8.20 -5.78
CA ILE A 320 14.44 -9.23 -4.85
C ILE A 320 15.54 -10.08 -5.50
N ASN A 321 15.34 -10.53 -6.74
CA ASN A 321 16.32 -11.34 -7.43
C ASN A 321 17.62 -10.56 -7.72
N ARG A 322 17.51 -9.29 -8.14
CA ARG A 322 18.64 -8.39 -8.33
C ARG A 322 19.41 -8.16 -7.03
N TYR A 323 18.74 -7.91 -5.92
CA TYR A 323 19.41 -7.76 -4.62
C TYR A 323 20.09 -9.05 -4.15
N ARG A 324 19.49 -10.20 -4.43
CA ARG A 324 20.14 -11.50 -4.16
C ARG A 324 21.39 -11.72 -5.00
N SER A 325 21.40 -11.31 -6.26
CA SER A 325 22.62 -11.40 -7.10
C SER A 325 23.74 -10.45 -6.62
N LEU A 326 23.40 -9.41 -5.85
CA LEU A 326 24.38 -8.55 -5.16
C LEU A 326 24.85 -9.10 -3.80
N GLY A 327 24.52 -10.36 -3.48
CA GLY A 327 24.97 -11.04 -2.26
C GLY A 327 24.06 -10.87 -1.04
N LEU A 328 22.92 -10.19 -1.16
CA LEU A 328 21.97 -10.08 -0.04
C LEU A 328 21.25 -11.42 0.18
N ASN A 329 21.05 -11.80 1.45
CA ASN A 329 20.23 -12.96 1.77
C ASN A 329 18.74 -12.71 1.45
N LYS A 330 17.95 -13.80 1.43
CA LYS A 330 16.52 -13.78 1.07
C LYS A 330 15.72 -12.82 1.96
N GLU A 331 16.00 -12.79 3.26
CA GLU A 331 15.24 -11.97 4.23
C GLU A 331 15.46 -10.48 3.99
N ILE A 332 16.73 -10.06 3.92
CA ILE A 332 17.08 -8.65 3.69
C ILE A 332 16.62 -8.18 2.31
N SER A 333 16.79 -9.01 1.26
CA SER A 333 16.31 -8.69 -0.09
C SER A 333 14.80 -8.43 -0.10
N ASN A 334 14.01 -9.28 0.61
CA ASN A 334 12.57 -9.09 0.73
C ASN A 334 12.21 -7.83 1.52
N LYS A 335 12.87 -7.57 2.65
CA LYS A 335 12.64 -6.36 3.45
C LYS A 335 12.94 -5.11 2.65
N LEU A 336 14.09 -5.07 1.98
CA LEU A 336 14.55 -3.93 1.20
C LEU A 336 13.63 -3.65 0.00
N ALA A 337 13.32 -4.68 -0.82
CA ALA A 337 12.48 -4.53 -2.00
C ALA A 337 11.05 -4.05 -1.68
N ASN A 338 10.53 -4.40 -0.50
CA ASN A 338 9.23 -3.94 -0.02
C ASN A 338 9.30 -2.62 0.76
N SER A 339 10.50 -2.07 1.00
CA SER A 339 10.71 -0.80 1.70
C SER A 339 10.56 0.38 0.73
N ASN A 340 10.09 1.51 1.26
CA ASN A 340 10.17 2.79 0.56
C ASN A 340 11.60 3.36 0.48
N LYS A 341 12.58 2.67 1.06
CA LYS A 341 14.02 3.01 1.01
C LYS A 341 14.79 2.21 -0.06
N SER A 342 14.10 1.36 -0.83
CA SER A 342 14.76 0.57 -1.89
C SER A 342 15.46 1.44 -2.94
N PHE A 343 14.93 2.63 -3.25
CA PHE A 343 15.55 3.55 -4.17
C PHE A 343 16.87 4.12 -3.61
N LEU A 344 16.98 4.33 -2.29
CA LEU A 344 18.24 4.77 -1.66
C LEU A 344 19.34 3.72 -1.83
N PHE A 345 19.00 2.44 -1.68
CA PHE A 345 19.95 1.36 -1.95
C PHE A 345 20.45 1.39 -3.39
N ASP A 346 19.58 1.73 -4.33
CA ASP A 346 19.91 1.76 -5.76
C ASP A 346 20.76 3.00 -6.15
N ILE A 347 20.69 4.11 -5.40
CA ILE A 347 21.44 5.35 -5.69
C ILE A 347 22.69 5.54 -4.84
N ILE A 348 22.74 4.96 -3.62
CA ILE A 348 23.93 5.02 -2.77
C ILE A 348 24.99 4.07 -3.32
N ASN A 349 26.11 4.61 -3.77
CA ASN A 349 27.22 3.82 -4.22
C ASN A 349 28.08 3.34 -3.04
N PHE A 350 27.76 2.13 -2.52
CA PHE A 350 28.49 1.47 -1.44
C PHE A 350 28.69 -0.01 -1.75
N GLU A 351 29.55 -0.28 -2.73
CA GLU A 351 29.79 -1.65 -3.26
C GLU A 351 30.57 -2.56 -2.32
N GLU A 352 31.33 -1.98 -1.37
CA GLU A 352 32.16 -2.74 -0.43
C GLU A 352 31.36 -3.70 0.46
N ASP A 353 30.14 -3.27 0.86
CA ASP A 353 29.28 -4.09 1.73
C ASP A 353 27.81 -3.77 1.49
N PRO A 354 27.22 -4.31 0.40
CA PRO A 354 25.80 -4.10 0.09
C PRO A 354 24.88 -4.59 1.20
N THR A 355 25.30 -5.61 1.96
CA THR A 355 24.49 -6.15 3.07
C THR A 355 24.43 -5.16 4.23
N PHE A 356 25.52 -4.46 4.54
CA PHE A 356 25.54 -3.42 5.56
C PHE A 356 24.66 -2.23 5.15
N LEU A 357 24.79 -1.76 3.91
CA LEU A 357 23.91 -0.70 3.37
C LEU A 357 22.44 -1.09 3.52
N ALA A 358 22.06 -2.27 3.03
CA ALA A 358 20.69 -2.74 3.09
C ALA A 358 20.15 -2.82 4.54
N ARG A 359 20.94 -3.41 5.46
CA ARG A 359 20.57 -3.50 6.89
C ARG A 359 20.41 -2.12 7.52
N THR A 360 21.31 -1.21 7.25
CA THR A 360 21.22 0.17 7.76
C THR A 360 19.90 0.82 7.33
N LEU A 361 19.55 0.71 6.06
CA LEU A 361 18.34 1.32 5.51
C LEU A 361 17.04 0.73 6.11
N VAL A 362 16.98 -0.58 6.38
CA VAL A 362 15.71 -1.24 6.76
C VAL A 362 15.65 -1.70 8.22
N ASP A 363 16.74 -2.12 8.82
CA ASP A 363 16.78 -2.65 10.19
C ASP A 363 17.30 -1.60 11.18
N THR A 364 18.54 -1.06 11.00
CA THR A 364 19.17 -0.11 11.95
C THR A 364 18.32 1.14 12.17
N THR A 365 17.80 1.75 11.08
CA THR A 365 16.88 2.90 11.19
C THR A 365 15.61 2.58 11.98
N LYS A 366 15.11 1.34 11.89
CA LYS A 366 13.95 0.88 12.65
C LYS A 366 14.28 0.62 14.11
N GLU A 367 15.45 0.02 14.39
CA GLU A 367 15.93 -0.26 15.76
C GLU A 367 16.15 1.03 16.54
N VAL A 368 16.79 2.04 15.95
CA VAL A 368 16.99 3.37 16.55
C VAL A 368 15.65 4.00 16.91
N ARG A 369 14.68 4.01 15.99
CA ARG A 369 13.34 4.56 16.26
C ARG A 369 12.66 3.84 17.44
N ARG A 370 12.74 2.52 17.49
CA ARG A 370 12.14 1.71 18.57
C ARG A 370 12.83 1.96 19.89
N LYS A 371 14.17 2.03 19.91
CA LYS A 371 14.98 2.33 21.11
C LYS A 371 14.61 3.69 21.72
N LEU A 372 14.41 4.71 20.86
CA LEU A 372 14.06 6.06 21.27
C LEU A 372 12.54 6.30 21.42
N LYS A 373 11.69 5.28 21.17
CA LYS A 373 10.22 5.37 21.22
C LYS A 373 9.63 6.45 20.28
N ILE A 374 10.28 6.66 19.11
CA ILE A 374 9.89 7.65 18.10
C ILE A 374 9.47 6.97 16.79
N GLU A 375 8.53 6.03 16.84
CA GLU A 375 8.17 5.16 15.72
C GLU A 375 7.78 5.92 14.43
N ASN A 376 7.18 7.10 14.56
CA ASN A 376 6.75 7.95 13.45
C ASN A 376 7.86 8.82 12.85
N PHE A 377 9.06 8.84 13.45
CA PHE A 377 10.18 9.62 12.94
C PHE A 377 10.66 9.09 11.59
N LYS A 378 10.88 9.99 10.64
CA LYS A 378 11.40 9.65 9.32
C LYS A 378 12.80 10.24 9.17
N PHE A 379 13.80 9.39 9.07
CA PHE A 379 15.14 9.83 8.71
C PHE A 379 15.12 10.47 7.30
N PRO A 380 15.63 11.70 7.15
CA PRO A 380 15.76 12.34 5.84
C PRO A 380 16.62 11.48 4.90
N ASP A 381 16.23 11.37 3.64
CA ASP A 381 16.97 10.58 2.65
C ASP A 381 18.39 11.14 2.45
N ARG A 382 18.53 12.48 2.43
CA ARG A 382 19.82 13.17 2.35
C ARG A 382 20.78 12.78 3.48
N LEU A 383 20.28 12.64 4.72
CA LEU A 383 21.10 12.19 5.85
C LEU A 383 21.70 10.80 5.59
N LEU A 384 20.87 9.87 5.10
CA LEU A 384 21.32 8.49 4.86
C LEU A 384 22.34 8.44 3.72
N ILE A 385 22.19 9.26 2.68
CA ILE A 385 23.17 9.39 1.60
C ILE A 385 24.49 9.93 2.15
N GLU A 386 24.45 11.05 2.88
CA GLU A 386 25.62 11.69 3.48
C GLU A 386 26.41 10.76 4.41
N LEU A 387 25.72 9.93 5.21
CA LEU A 387 26.39 8.96 6.07
C LEU A 387 27.19 7.91 5.28
N PHE A 388 26.68 7.44 4.14
CA PHE A 388 27.40 6.48 3.31
C PHE A 388 28.50 7.13 2.49
N GLU A 389 28.38 8.40 2.12
CA GLU A 389 29.49 9.19 1.54
C GLU A 389 30.64 9.32 2.54
N LEU A 390 30.33 9.70 3.80
CA LEU A 390 31.32 9.79 4.88
C LEU A 390 31.98 8.46 5.21
N LEU A 391 31.24 7.34 5.10
CA LEU A 391 31.80 5.99 5.25
C LEU A 391 32.77 5.64 4.11
N SER A 392 32.39 5.91 2.87
CA SER A 392 33.24 5.65 1.69
C SER A 392 34.52 6.48 1.72
N GLU A 393 34.46 7.70 2.28
CA GLU A 393 35.60 8.57 2.51
C GLU A 393 36.43 8.22 3.75
N ASN A 394 36.08 7.15 4.48
CA ASN A 394 36.71 6.75 5.76
C ASN A 394 36.71 7.86 6.82
N LYS A 395 35.72 8.75 6.80
CA LYS A 395 35.56 9.82 7.82
C LYS A 395 34.84 9.35 9.08
N ILE A 396 34.05 8.29 8.96
CA ILE A 396 33.35 7.60 10.07
C ILE A 396 33.51 6.10 9.91
N THR A 397 33.13 5.31 10.92
CA THR A 397 33.17 3.84 10.87
C THR A 397 31.77 3.23 10.74
N LYS A 398 31.68 1.98 10.25
CA LYS A 398 30.40 1.23 10.20
C LYS A 398 29.75 1.13 11.61
N ASN A 399 30.56 0.99 12.65
CA ASN A 399 30.07 0.80 14.02
C ASN A 399 29.44 2.07 14.62
N SER A 400 29.82 3.25 14.14
CA SER A 400 29.29 4.52 14.63
C SER A 400 27.90 4.87 14.09
N ILE A 401 27.43 4.23 13.01
CA ILE A 401 26.19 4.61 12.32
C ILE A 401 24.97 4.62 13.25
N SER A 402 24.80 3.60 14.08
CA SER A 402 23.64 3.51 14.97
C SER A 402 23.60 4.67 15.96
N GLU A 403 24.77 5.00 16.53
CA GLU A 403 24.91 6.07 17.52
C GLU A 403 24.78 7.46 16.90
N ILE A 404 25.33 7.66 15.69
CA ILE A 404 25.14 8.88 14.90
C ILE A 404 23.66 9.14 14.63
N LEU A 405 22.92 8.10 14.20
CA LEU A 405 21.47 8.19 13.97
C LEU A 405 20.69 8.49 15.27
N GLU A 406 21.11 7.92 16.43
CA GLU A 406 20.50 8.21 17.73
C GLU A 406 20.70 9.66 18.14
N ARG A 407 21.92 10.19 18.01
CA ARG A 407 22.26 11.58 18.34
C ARG A 407 21.54 12.58 17.42
N PHE A 408 21.47 12.25 16.13
CA PHE A 408 20.67 13.04 15.18
C PHE A 408 19.20 13.12 15.60
N CYS A 409 18.59 12.03 16.05
CA CYS A 409 17.21 12.02 16.56
C CYS A 409 17.03 12.88 17.81
N ARG A 410 18.10 13.16 18.58
CA ARG A 410 18.09 14.08 19.72
C ARG A 410 18.26 15.54 19.33
N GLY A 411 18.43 15.84 18.03
CA GLY A 411 18.51 17.19 17.49
C GLY A 411 19.94 17.72 17.34
N GLU A 412 20.96 16.87 17.48
CA GLU A 412 22.35 17.27 17.26
C GLU A 412 22.67 17.42 15.77
N ILE A 413 23.63 18.28 15.41
CA ILE A 413 24.02 18.59 14.03
C ILE A 413 24.96 17.49 13.51
N ILE A 414 24.65 16.93 12.32
CA ILE A 414 25.38 15.79 11.74
C ILE A 414 26.87 16.03 11.60
N SER A 415 27.29 17.25 11.17
CA SER A 415 28.71 17.60 11.01
C SER A 415 29.50 17.62 12.33
N GLU A 416 28.84 17.95 13.44
CA GLU A 416 29.44 17.93 14.77
C GLU A 416 29.52 16.49 15.29
N ILE A 417 28.44 15.74 15.15
CA ILE A 417 28.40 14.32 15.57
C ILE A 417 29.51 13.53 14.89
N CYS A 418 29.68 13.68 13.56
CA CYS A 418 30.67 12.89 12.81
C CYS A 418 32.12 13.19 13.19
N GLN A 419 32.41 14.38 13.74
CA GLN A 419 33.75 14.68 14.26
C GLN A 419 34.16 13.78 15.43
N ASP A 420 33.19 13.39 16.26
CA ASP A 420 33.42 12.52 17.40
C ASP A 420 33.71 11.07 16.99
N TYR A 421 33.39 10.68 15.75
CA TYR A 421 33.53 9.30 15.23
C TYR A 421 34.60 9.16 14.14
N LYS A 422 35.56 10.10 14.07
CA LYS A 422 36.71 9.96 13.19
C LYS A 422 37.48 8.68 13.50
N PRO A 423 37.82 7.86 12.50
CA PRO A 423 38.56 6.63 12.70
C PRO A 423 39.90 6.87 13.43
N ILE A 424 40.20 6.02 14.39
CA ILE A 424 41.48 6.01 15.09
C ILE A 424 42.56 5.52 14.13
N SER A 425 43.78 6.10 14.19
CA SER A 425 44.92 5.64 13.40
C SER A 425 45.32 4.21 13.78
N ASP A 426 45.82 3.43 12.79
CA ASP A 426 46.27 2.05 13.01
C ASP A 426 47.33 1.95 14.13
N SER A 427 48.22 2.95 14.24
CA SER A 427 49.24 3.03 15.29
C SER A 427 48.62 3.21 16.70
N GLU A 428 47.61 4.03 16.81
CA GLU A 428 46.91 4.31 18.06
C GLU A 428 46.03 3.11 18.47
N LEU A 429 45.36 2.49 17.50
CA LEU A 429 44.57 1.29 17.69
C LEU A 429 45.42 0.12 18.20
N LYS A 430 46.60 -0.12 17.60
CA LYS A 430 47.57 -1.12 18.08
C LYS A 430 48.01 -0.87 19.53
N LYS A 431 48.24 0.41 19.90
CA LYS A 431 48.59 0.76 21.32
C LYS A 431 47.42 0.43 22.26
N ILE A 432 46.19 0.78 21.92
CA ILE A 432 45.01 0.48 22.74
C ILE A 432 44.87 -1.03 22.94
N ILE A 433 44.98 -1.80 21.83
CA ILE A 433 44.86 -3.28 21.89
C ILE A 433 45.96 -3.87 22.79
N SER A 434 47.21 -3.43 22.63
CA SER A 434 48.35 -3.91 23.43
C SER A 434 48.15 -3.60 24.92
N ASN A 435 47.68 -2.40 25.26
CA ASN A 435 47.44 -2.00 26.64
C ASN A 435 46.35 -2.85 27.29
N ILE A 436 45.22 -3.08 26.59
CA ILE A 436 44.12 -3.91 27.10
C ILE A 436 44.56 -5.36 27.22
N TYR A 437 45.29 -5.90 26.25
CA TYR A 437 45.80 -7.26 26.28
C TYR A 437 46.76 -7.46 27.46
N ASN A 438 47.74 -6.55 27.66
CA ASN A 438 48.71 -6.65 28.72
C ASN A 438 48.09 -6.52 30.15
N SER A 439 47.01 -5.76 30.25
CA SER A 439 46.29 -5.58 31.53
C SER A 439 45.33 -6.74 31.88
N LYS A 440 44.95 -7.56 30.86
CA LYS A 440 43.92 -8.61 31.03
C LYS A 440 44.26 -9.87 30.21
N LYS A 441 45.46 -10.43 30.43
CA LYS A 441 45.99 -11.59 29.68
C LYS A 441 45.15 -12.87 29.82
N ASP A 442 44.35 -13.00 30.87
CA ASP A 442 43.53 -14.18 31.15
C ASP A 442 42.19 -14.20 30.37
N LEU A 443 41.87 -13.15 29.65
CA LEU A 443 40.63 -13.08 28.90
C LEU A 443 40.76 -13.73 27.49
N ASN A 444 39.66 -14.33 27.05
CA ASN A 444 39.59 -14.90 25.71
C ASN A 444 39.49 -13.78 24.64
N PHE A 445 39.74 -14.18 23.35
CA PHE A 445 39.73 -13.27 22.21
C PHE A 445 38.47 -12.39 22.14
N GLY A 446 37.29 -12.98 22.35
CA GLY A 446 36.00 -12.27 22.27
C GLY A 446 35.83 -11.23 23.35
N ALA A 447 36.30 -11.53 24.58
CA ALA A 447 36.22 -10.59 25.70
C ALA A 447 37.16 -9.39 25.51
N ILE A 448 38.40 -9.63 25.02
CA ILE A 448 39.36 -8.56 24.72
C ILE A 448 38.82 -7.70 23.59
N MET A 449 38.32 -8.31 22.54
CA MET A 449 37.67 -7.60 21.42
C MET A 449 36.54 -6.69 21.89
N GLY A 450 35.66 -7.20 22.78
CA GLY A 450 34.57 -6.42 23.39
C GLY A 450 35.06 -5.20 24.17
N LEU A 451 36.16 -5.36 24.92
CA LEU A 451 36.79 -4.26 25.69
C LEU A 451 37.40 -3.21 24.75
N VAL A 452 38.11 -3.62 23.68
CA VAL A 452 38.66 -2.71 22.68
C VAL A 452 37.57 -1.93 21.98
N MET A 453 36.50 -2.60 21.55
CA MET A 453 35.37 -1.95 20.93
C MET A 453 34.68 -0.93 21.86
N LYS A 454 34.59 -1.25 23.14
CA LYS A 454 34.04 -0.34 24.16
C LYS A 454 34.96 0.89 24.37
N GLU A 455 36.26 0.66 24.49
CA GLU A 455 37.25 1.75 24.71
C GLU A 455 37.33 2.70 23.49
N THR A 456 37.25 2.15 22.31
CA THR A 456 37.29 2.94 21.09
C THR A 456 35.96 3.62 20.74
N SER A 457 34.88 3.34 21.48
CA SER A 457 33.57 4.01 21.37
C SER A 457 33.10 4.22 19.89
N GLY A 458 33.14 3.15 19.08
CA GLY A 458 32.71 3.21 17.68
C GLY A 458 33.74 3.82 16.68
N LYS A 459 34.92 4.27 17.16
CA LYS A 459 35.97 4.86 16.29
C LYS A 459 36.89 3.83 15.62
N ALA A 460 36.77 2.57 15.98
CA ALA A 460 37.55 1.49 15.38
C ALA A 460 36.68 0.55 14.55
N ASP A 461 37.22 0.08 13.42
CA ASP A 461 36.63 -0.99 12.65
C ASP A 461 36.87 -2.34 13.32
N GLY A 462 35.79 -3.09 13.59
CA GLY A 462 35.88 -4.39 14.26
C GLY A 462 36.71 -5.42 13.48
N ALA A 463 36.74 -5.37 12.15
CA ALA A 463 37.57 -6.25 11.34
C ALA A 463 39.06 -5.94 11.52
N LYS A 464 39.43 -4.66 11.56
CA LYS A 464 40.81 -4.23 11.87
C LYS A 464 41.24 -4.60 13.30
N VAL A 465 40.35 -4.40 14.27
CA VAL A 465 40.59 -4.84 15.66
C VAL A 465 40.87 -6.34 15.72
N ALA A 466 40.05 -7.14 15.00
CA ALA A 466 40.24 -8.60 14.97
C ALA A 466 41.60 -9.02 14.34
N ILE A 467 42.03 -8.33 13.28
CA ILE A 467 43.32 -8.58 12.64
C ILE A 467 44.48 -8.25 13.60
N PHE A 468 44.49 -7.05 14.15
CA PHE A 468 45.59 -6.63 15.05
C PHE A 468 45.62 -7.42 16.34
N LEU A 469 44.44 -7.80 16.87
CA LEU A 469 44.40 -8.68 18.05
C LEU A 469 44.95 -10.07 17.74
N LYS A 470 44.73 -10.63 16.56
CA LYS A 470 45.32 -11.90 16.11
C LYS A 470 46.83 -11.81 15.90
N GLU A 471 47.35 -10.65 15.49
CA GLU A 471 48.78 -10.41 15.38
C GLU A 471 49.47 -10.39 16.74
N ILE A 472 48.81 -9.87 17.79
CA ILE A 472 49.33 -9.74 19.14
C ILE A 472 49.24 -11.07 19.92
N LEU A 473 48.27 -11.92 19.55
CA LEU A 473 48.05 -13.25 20.17
C LEU A 473 48.94 -14.37 19.58
N LYS A 474 49.63 -14.07 18.47
CA LYS A 474 50.65 -14.97 17.88
C LYS A 474 52.00 -14.75 18.55
#